data_c30ea8916967ae4d814507223a125b43
#
_entry.id   c30ea8916967ae4d814507223a125b43
#
_cell.length_a   1.000
_cell.length_b   1.000
_cell.length_c   1.000
_cell.angle_alpha   90.00
_cell.angle_beta   90.00
_cell.angle_gamma   90.00
#
_symmetry.space_group_name_H-M   'P 1'
#
loop_
_entity.id
_entity.type
_entity.pdbx_description
1 polymer ?
#
loop_
_entity_poly.entity_id
_entity_poly.type
_entity_poly.pdbx_seq_one_letter_code
_entity_poly.pdbx_strand_id
1 'polypeptide(L)'
;IVSTGPSLTKQLPLLKKYANKATIFCADSSYPILAKQGIKPDYVCMLERTEITAEFFNNDFGEFDKDIVFVCAGVVHPKAIEYLKGRNRKYLIIPRYLYFPIYIKLKYFDFLYNTPSVAHMSYFLSVLLNHKNIIFIGQDLAYAENGNSHPDDYQNSANYESQMYEHILTEAYGGKKEIKTHEFWIFFKQILEAMIIKYHIITYN
;
A
#
# COMPACT_ATOMS: atom_id res chain seq x y z
N ILE A 1 7.00 5.08 0.44
CA ILE A 1 5.81 4.23 0.35
C ILE A 1 6.14 2.89 0.94
N VAL A 2 5.33 2.41 1.90
CA VAL A 2 5.56 1.15 2.62
C VAL A 2 4.46 0.15 2.27
N SER A 3 4.87 -0.98 1.70
CA SER A 3 4.02 -2.13 1.36
C SER A 3 4.38 -3.34 2.21
N THR A 4 3.72 -4.48 2.01
CA THR A 4 3.85 -5.69 2.83
C THR A 4 4.55 -6.84 2.12
N GLY A 5 5.47 -6.55 1.21
CA GLY A 5 6.32 -7.59 0.62
C GLY A 5 7.33 -8.16 1.62
N PRO A 6 7.87 -9.35 1.37
CA PRO A 6 8.74 -10.07 2.30
C PRO A 6 10.01 -9.32 2.72
N SER A 7 10.49 -8.39 1.89
CA SER A 7 11.68 -7.59 2.20
C SER A 7 11.46 -6.56 3.32
N LEU A 8 10.20 -6.22 3.64
CA LEU A 8 9.87 -5.19 4.61
C LEU A 8 10.60 -5.38 5.94
N THR A 9 10.60 -6.59 6.51
CA THR A 9 11.24 -6.86 7.81
C THR A 9 12.70 -6.43 7.83
N LYS A 10 13.45 -6.69 6.75
CA LYS A 10 14.87 -6.31 6.63
C LYS A 10 15.07 -4.80 6.49
N GLN A 11 14.07 -4.09 5.98
CA GLN A 11 14.12 -2.66 5.71
C GLN A 11 13.62 -1.80 6.87
N LEU A 12 12.83 -2.38 7.83
CA LEU A 12 12.28 -1.66 8.98
C LEU A 12 13.31 -0.90 9.82
N PRO A 13 14.50 -1.44 10.14
CA PRO A 13 15.50 -0.70 10.92
C PRO A 13 15.99 0.56 10.20
N LEU A 14 16.14 0.49 8.88
CA LEU A 14 16.52 1.63 8.06
C LEU A 14 15.40 2.66 7.99
N LEU A 15 14.17 2.21 7.76
CA LEU A 15 12.99 3.07 7.76
C LEU A 15 12.84 3.79 9.10
N LYS A 16 12.97 3.07 10.22
CA LYS A 16 12.89 3.67 11.57
C LYS A 16 13.92 4.76 11.80
N LYS A 17 15.15 4.55 11.33
CA LYS A 17 16.25 5.53 11.45
C LYS A 17 15.96 6.84 10.71
N TYR A 18 15.23 6.77 9.60
CA TYR A 18 14.99 7.92 8.72
C TYR A 18 13.53 8.38 8.68
N ALA A 19 12.64 7.79 9.49
CA ALA A 19 11.21 8.09 9.50
C ALA A 19 10.88 9.58 9.65
N ASN A 20 11.65 10.29 10.47
CA ASN A 20 11.47 11.73 10.72
C ASN A 20 12.00 12.65 9.58
N LYS A 21 12.55 12.07 8.52
CA LYS A 21 13.12 12.81 7.36
C LYS A 21 12.30 12.63 6.08
N ALA A 22 11.20 11.90 6.15
CA ALA A 22 10.39 11.57 5.01
C ALA A 22 8.90 11.62 5.36
N THR A 23 8.06 11.90 4.39
CA THR A 23 6.62 11.64 4.49
C THR A 23 6.38 10.15 4.22
N ILE A 24 5.74 9.47 5.14
CA ILE A 24 5.51 8.03 5.06
C ILE A 24 4.06 7.76 4.65
N PHE A 25 3.90 7.18 3.47
CA PHE A 25 2.65 6.57 3.01
C PHE A 25 2.72 5.06 3.23
N CYS A 26 1.73 4.46 3.80
CA CYS A 26 1.72 3.01 3.95
C CYS A 26 0.39 2.39 3.51
N ALA A 27 0.44 1.13 3.12
CA ALA A 27 -0.75 0.33 2.92
C ALA A 27 -1.43 0.05 4.28
N ASP A 28 -2.75 -0.13 4.26
CA ASP A 28 -3.53 -0.59 5.40
C ASP A 28 -2.94 -1.86 6.03
N SER A 29 -2.52 -2.80 5.20
CA SER A 29 -1.89 -4.05 5.62
C SER A 29 -0.51 -3.88 6.27
N SER A 30 0.26 -2.85 5.92
CA SER A 30 1.57 -2.56 6.54
C SER A 30 1.45 -1.70 7.81
N TYR A 31 0.31 -1.03 8.00
CA TYR A 31 0.09 -0.15 9.15
C TYR A 31 0.28 -0.86 10.52
N PRO A 32 -0.31 -2.05 10.78
CA PRO A 32 -0.07 -2.78 12.05
C PRO A 32 1.40 -3.10 12.31
N ILE A 33 2.15 -3.44 11.25
CA ILE A 33 3.58 -3.74 11.34
C ILE A 33 4.36 -2.49 11.76
N LEU A 34 4.09 -1.36 11.09
CA LEU A 34 4.71 -0.09 11.43
C LEU A 34 4.38 0.37 12.85
N ALA A 35 3.12 0.22 13.26
CA ALA A 35 2.67 0.58 14.61
C ALA A 35 3.40 -0.22 15.69
N LYS A 36 3.56 -1.54 15.52
CA LYS A 36 4.35 -2.41 16.42
C LYS A 36 5.82 -1.96 16.53
N GLN A 37 6.38 -1.39 15.47
CA GLN A 37 7.75 -0.90 15.44
C GLN A 37 7.89 0.55 15.93
N GLY A 38 6.78 1.20 16.29
CA GLY A 38 6.75 2.62 16.67
C GLY A 38 7.10 3.57 15.51
N ILE A 39 6.88 3.13 14.26
CA ILE A 39 7.08 3.94 13.05
C ILE A 39 5.72 4.52 12.67
N LYS A 40 5.54 5.82 12.90
CA LYS A 40 4.27 6.51 12.62
C LYS A 40 4.20 6.93 11.15
N PRO A 41 3.27 6.40 10.34
CA PRO A 41 3.04 6.92 9.00
C PRO A 41 2.29 8.27 9.06
N ASP A 42 2.46 9.08 8.02
CA ASP A 42 1.67 10.30 7.82
C ASP A 42 0.33 9.96 7.15
N TYR A 43 0.36 9.00 6.22
CA TYR A 43 -0.81 8.56 5.46
C TYR A 43 -0.94 7.04 5.48
N VAL A 44 -2.16 6.56 5.74
CA VAL A 44 -2.55 5.15 5.55
C VAL A 44 -3.53 5.08 4.39
N CYS A 45 -3.16 4.39 3.33
CA CYS A 45 -3.99 4.24 2.14
C CYS A 45 -4.75 2.92 2.19
N MET A 46 -6.03 2.96 1.81
CA MET A 46 -6.97 1.84 1.89
C MET A 46 -7.76 1.74 0.59
N LEU A 47 -7.72 0.59 -0.04
CA LEU A 47 -8.32 0.39 -1.36
C LEU A 47 -9.36 -0.74 -1.38
N GLU A 48 -9.21 -1.75 -0.52
CA GLU A 48 -9.93 -3.01 -0.63
C GLU A 48 -11.33 -2.94 0.00
N ARG A 49 -12.29 -3.59 -0.69
CA ARG A 49 -13.69 -3.68 -0.26
C ARG A 49 -13.99 -4.88 0.65
N THR A 50 -13.04 -5.76 0.84
CA THR A 50 -13.19 -6.97 1.64
C THR A 50 -13.08 -6.67 3.13
N GLU A 51 -13.75 -7.46 3.96
CA GLU A 51 -13.73 -7.29 5.42
C GLU A 51 -12.31 -7.43 6.00
N ILE A 52 -11.44 -8.16 5.35
CA ILE A 52 -10.03 -8.34 5.75
C ILE A 52 -9.30 -7.01 5.95
N THR A 53 -9.64 -6.00 5.14
CA THR A 53 -9.09 -4.64 5.31
C THR A 53 -9.45 -4.04 6.67
N ALA A 54 -10.67 -4.30 7.15
CA ALA A 54 -11.10 -3.82 8.46
C ALA A 54 -10.40 -4.56 9.60
N GLU A 55 -9.97 -5.81 9.39
CA GLU A 55 -9.26 -6.60 10.39
C GLU A 55 -7.90 -6.02 10.78
N PHE A 56 -7.24 -5.27 9.87
CA PHE A 56 -6.01 -4.55 10.19
C PHE A 56 -6.19 -3.52 11.31
N PHE A 57 -7.42 -3.10 11.58
CA PHE A 57 -7.78 -2.15 12.63
C PHE A 57 -8.33 -2.80 13.91
N ASN A 58 -8.39 -4.14 13.97
CA ASN A 58 -8.82 -4.88 15.16
C ASN A 58 -7.81 -4.85 16.31
N ASN A 59 -6.82 -3.99 16.24
CA ASN A 59 -5.81 -3.76 17.27
C ASN A 59 -6.11 -2.45 17.99
N ASP A 60 -5.76 -2.37 19.26
CA ASP A 60 -5.81 -1.10 19.98
C ASP A 60 -4.52 -0.32 19.75
N PHE A 61 -4.57 0.64 18.85
CA PHE A 61 -3.46 1.54 18.56
C PHE A 61 -3.45 2.78 19.48
N GLY A 62 -4.43 2.91 20.38
CA GLY A 62 -4.55 4.04 21.33
C GLY A 62 -4.53 5.38 20.61
N GLU A 63 -3.66 6.28 21.08
CA GLU A 63 -3.47 7.61 20.48
C GLU A 63 -2.41 7.64 19.36
N PHE A 64 -1.81 6.49 19.04
CA PHE A 64 -0.75 6.42 18.04
C PHE A 64 -1.19 6.95 16.67
N ASP A 65 -2.44 6.69 16.29
CA ASP A 65 -2.99 7.02 14.99
C ASP A 65 -3.77 8.35 14.92
N LYS A 66 -3.79 9.14 16.00
CA LYS A 66 -4.57 10.37 16.12
C LYS A 66 -4.31 11.39 15.03
N ASP A 67 -3.04 11.53 14.62
CA ASP A 67 -2.64 12.54 13.64
C ASP A 67 -2.45 11.96 12.22
N ILE A 68 -2.60 10.66 12.07
CA ILE A 68 -2.51 9.99 10.78
C ILE A 68 -3.71 10.38 9.91
N VAL A 69 -3.47 10.59 8.63
CA VAL A 69 -4.52 10.80 7.64
C VAL A 69 -4.81 9.49 6.92
N PHE A 70 -6.00 8.96 7.11
CA PHE A 70 -6.46 7.74 6.42
C PHE A 70 -7.09 8.13 5.08
N VAL A 71 -6.54 7.61 3.99
CA VAL A 71 -7.03 7.88 2.64
C VAL A 71 -7.74 6.64 2.13
N CYS A 72 -9.05 6.71 2.06
CA CYS A 72 -9.94 5.59 1.76
C CYS A 72 -10.48 5.70 0.34
N ALA A 73 -10.31 4.66 -0.47
CA ALA A 73 -11.08 4.57 -1.70
C ALA A 73 -12.58 4.43 -1.37
N GLY A 74 -13.45 4.98 -2.21
CA GLY A 74 -14.90 4.97 -1.98
C GLY A 74 -15.55 3.59 -1.94
N VAL A 75 -14.78 2.52 -2.12
CA VAL A 75 -15.21 1.12 -2.05
C VAL A 75 -14.74 0.39 -0.79
N VAL A 76 -13.98 1.07 0.08
CA VAL A 76 -13.44 0.48 1.32
C VAL A 76 -14.56 -0.07 2.21
N HIS A 77 -14.30 -1.21 2.85
CA HIS A 77 -15.30 -1.89 3.69
C HIS A 77 -15.82 -0.96 4.81
N PRO A 78 -17.15 -0.92 5.07
CA PRO A 78 -17.76 -0.01 6.05
C PRO A 78 -17.18 -0.10 7.45
N LYS A 79 -16.82 -1.28 7.93
CA LYS A 79 -16.20 -1.47 9.26
C LYS A 79 -14.90 -0.67 9.44
N ALA A 80 -14.11 -0.48 8.38
CA ALA A 80 -12.92 0.37 8.47
C ALA A 80 -13.30 1.83 8.71
N ILE A 81 -14.35 2.31 8.04
CA ILE A 81 -14.87 3.67 8.25
C ILE A 81 -15.48 3.83 9.64
N GLU A 82 -16.17 2.80 10.14
CA GLU A 82 -16.71 2.77 11.50
C GLU A 82 -15.62 2.89 12.55
N TYR A 83 -14.51 2.16 12.39
CA TYR A 83 -13.33 2.31 13.24
C TYR A 83 -12.83 3.76 13.25
N LEU A 84 -12.61 4.37 12.09
CA LEU A 84 -12.10 5.73 11.97
C LEU A 84 -13.04 6.75 12.61
N LYS A 85 -14.34 6.63 12.39
CA LYS A 85 -15.37 7.47 13.03
C LYS A 85 -15.41 7.28 14.54
N GLY A 86 -15.44 6.04 15.01
CA GLY A 86 -15.52 5.71 16.43
C GLY A 86 -14.32 6.22 17.23
N ARG A 87 -13.17 6.35 16.59
CA ARG A 87 -11.94 6.87 17.18
C ARG A 87 -11.68 8.36 16.87
N ASN A 88 -12.58 9.02 16.15
CA ASN A 88 -12.44 10.41 15.71
C ASN A 88 -11.12 10.65 14.94
N ARG A 89 -10.83 9.74 13.99
CA ARG A 89 -9.60 9.82 13.16
C ARG A 89 -9.83 10.66 11.92
N LYS A 90 -8.75 11.29 11.42
CA LYS A 90 -8.78 12.08 10.18
C LYS A 90 -8.84 11.13 8.98
N TYR A 91 -9.85 11.24 8.16
CA TYR A 91 -9.93 10.44 6.93
C TYR A 91 -10.50 11.22 5.75
N LEU A 92 -10.10 10.79 4.57
CA LEU A 92 -10.60 11.29 3.29
C LEU A 92 -11.18 10.09 2.52
N ILE A 93 -12.30 10.31 1.83
CA ILE A 93 -12.86 9.33 0.91
C ILE A 93 -12.65 9.85 -0.51
N ILE A 94 -11.90 9.08 -1.32
CA ILE A 94 -11.62 9.43 -2.70
C ILE A 94 -12.33 8.42 -3.60
N PRO A 95 -13.19 8.87 -4.55
CA PRO A 95 -13.85 7.99 -5.49
C PRO A 95 -12.83 7.28 -6.39
N ARG A 96 -13.05 5.99 -6.66
CA ARG A 96 -12.34 5.31 -7.75
C ARG A 96 -12.89 5.78 -9.10
N TYR A 97 -12.01 5.84 -10.09
CA TYR A 97 -12.41 6.08 -11.47
C TYR A 97 -13.23 4.87 -11.98
N LEU A 98 -14.54 5.04 -11.97
CA LEU A 98 -15.51 4.09 -12.50
C LEU A 98 -16.42 4.86 -13.48
N TYR A 99 -16.98 4.18 -14.45
CA TYR A 99 -17.89 4.82 -15.42
C TYR A 99 -19.09 5.48 -14.75
N PHE A 100 -19.63 4.91 -13.68
CA PHE A 100 -20.79 5.42 -12.97
C PHE A 100 -20.61 6.84 -12.41
N PRO A 101 -19.55 7.18 -11.63
CA PRO A 101 -19.32 8.56 -11.18
C PRO A 101 -19.17 9.57 -12.31
N ILE A 102 -18.62 9.17 -13.44
CA ILE A 102 -18.49 10.03 -14.61
C ILE A 102 -19.86 10.26 -15.22
N TYR A 103 -20.67 9.20 -15.36
CA TYR A 103 -22.00 9.27 -15.91
C TYR A 103 -22.92 10.20 -15.12
N ILE A 104 -22.89 10.14 -13.79
CA ILE A 104 -23.67 11.04 -12.92
C ILE A 104 -23.01 12.41 -12.71
N LYS A 105 -21.95 12.71 -13.44
CA LYS A 105 -21.26 14.01 -13.45
C LYS A 105 -20.85 14.50 -12.05
N LEU A 106 -20.24 13.65 -11.25
CA LEU A 106 -19.63 14.03 -9.97
C LEU A 106 -18.42 14.96 -10.25
N LYS A 107 -18.70 16.21 -10.61
CA LYS A 107 -17.72 17.19 -11.08
C LYS A 107 -16.76 17.72 -10.00
N TYR A 108 -17.07 17.51 -8.74
CA TYR A 108 -16.36 18.12 -7.61
C TYR A 108 -15.40 17.17 -6.90
N PHE A 109 -15.20 15.96 -7.41
CA PHE A 109 -14.33 14.97 -6.82
C PHE A 109 -13.24 14.57 -7.80
N ASP A 110 -12.00 14.67 -7.36
CA ASP A 110 -10.90 14.02 -8.06
C ASP A 110 -11.01 12.50 -7.91
N PHE A 111 -10.51 11.78 -8.90
CA PHE A 111 -10.61 10.34 -8.98
C PHE A 111 -9.26 9.67 -8.84
N LEU A 112 -9.24 8.48 -8.23
CA LEU A 112 -8.08 7.59 -8.27
C LEU A 112 -8.01 6.90 -9.63
N TYR A 113 -7.05 7.32 -10.46
CA TYR A 113 -6.79 6.73 -11.78
C TYR A 113 -5.75 5.61 -11.68
N ASN A 114 -5.98 4.51 -12.43
CA ASN A 114 -5.01 3.42 -12.59
C ASN A 114 -4.37 2.96 -11.27
N THR A 115 -5.21 2.71 -10.27
CA THR A 115 -4.77 2.30 -8.94
C THR A 115 -5.25 0.88 -8.63
N PRO A 116 -4.67 -0.16 -9.27
CA PRO A 116 -5.10 -1.54 -9.06
C PRO A 116 -4.68 -2.08 -7.69
N SER A 117 -3.69 -1.50 -7.04
CA SER A 117 -3.31 -1.82 -5.67
C SER A 117 -3.10 -0.58 -4.81
N VAL A 118 -3.00 -0.77 -3.50
CA VAL A 118 -2.75 0.31 -2.53
C VAL A 118 -1.42 1.02 -2.79
N ALA A 119 -0.40 0.30 -3.28
CA ALA A 119 0.89 0.91 -3.62
C ALA A 119 0.75 1.94 -4.77
N HIS A 120 -0.06 1.63 -5.80
CA HIS A 120 -0.36 2.57 -6.88
C HIS A 120 -1.13 3.79 -6.37
N MET A 121 -2.10 3.57 -5.48
CA MET A 121 -2.84 4.66 -4.84
C MET A 121 -1.89 5.58 -4.06
N SER A 122 -1.00 5.01 -3.26
CA SER A 122 0.00 5.75 -2.48
C SER A 122 0.96 6.52 -3.38
N TYR A 123 1.41 5.90 -4.49
CA TYR A 123 2.25 6.55 -5.48
C TYR A 123 1.51 7.75 -6.12
N PHE A 124 0.30 7.55 -6.59
CA PHE A 124 -0.51 8.61 -7.20
C PHE A 124 -0.76 9.77 -6.22
N LEU A 125 -1.09 9.46 -4.97
CA LEU A 125 -1.26 10.47 -3.93
C LEU A 125 0.05 11.24 -3.67
N SER A 126 1.19 10.55 -3.63
CA SER A 126 2.49 11.19 -3.47
C SER A 126 2.79 12.17 -4.62
N VAL A 127 2.43 11.81 -5.85
CA VAL A 127 2.53 12.70 -7.02
C VAL A 127 1.65 13.93 -6.87
N LEU A 128 0.37 13.75 -6.50
CA LEU A 128 -0.58 14.85 -6.29
C LEU A 128 -0.10 15.82 -5.20
N LEU A 129 0.54 15.30 -4.15
CA LEU A 129 1.14 16.09 -3.08
C LEU A 129 2.50 16.68 -3.45
N ASN A 130 2.91 16.57 -4.72
CA ASN A 130 4.11 17.18 -5.28
C ASN A 130 5.44 16.68 -4.70
N HIS A 131 5.51 15.42 -4.25
CA HIS A 131 6.75 14.79 -3.85
C HIS A 131 7.66 14.58 -5.06
N LYS A 132 8.96 14.84 -4.91
CA LYS A 132 9.96 14.80 -6.00
C LYS A 132 10.77 13.51 -6.03
N ASN A 133 10.84 12.83 -4.90
CA ASN A 133 11.54 11.55 -4.75
C ASN A 133 10.61 10.59 -4.04
N ILE A 134 10.48 9.39 -4.57
CA ILE A 134 9.67 8.33 -3.98
C ILE A 134 10.56 7.12 -3.75
N ILE A 135 10.49 6.56 -2.54
CA ILE A 135 11.20 5.34 -2.16
C ILE A 135 10.16 4.30 -1.78
N PHE A 136 10.22 3.15 -2.41
CA PHE A 136 9.42 2.00 -2.03
C PHE A 136 10.16 1.16 -0.98
N ILE A 137 9.40 0.67 -0.01
CA ILE A 137 9.83 -0.21 1.06
C ILE A 137 8.86 -1.39 1.11
N GLY A 138 9.36 -2.61 1.03
CA GLY A 138 8.52 -3.80 0.99
C GLY A 138 7.65 -3.93 -0.28
N GLN A 139 8.07 -3.35 -1.40
CA GLN A 139 7.37 -3.43 -2.68
C GLN A 139 8.03 -4.48 -3.59
N ASP A 140 7.97 -5.73 -3.18
CA ASP A 140 8.72 -6.81 -3.83
C ASP A 140 8.04 -7.33 -5.11
N LEU A 141 6.73 -7.45 -5.13
CA LEU A 141 5.95 -8.07 -6.20
C LEU A 141 6.49 -9.46 -6.58
N ALA A 142 7.04 -10.15 -5.59
CA ALA A 142 7.68 -11.44 -5.71
C ALA A 142 7.59 -12.21 -4.38
N TYR A 143 7.62 -13.52 -4.46
CA TYR A 143 7.73 -14.39 -3.29
C TYR A 143 9.16 -14.41 -2.75
N ALA A 144 9.28 -14.57 -1.44
CA ALA A 144 10.56 -14.86 -0.81
C ALA A 144 11.08 -16.26 -1.22
N GLU A 145 12.34 -16.56 -0.93
CA GLU A 145 12.94 -17.87 -1.24
C GLU A 145 12.23 -19.04 -0.52
N ASN A 146 11.69 -18.78 0.68
CA ASN A 146 10.85 -19.73 1.43
C ASN A 146 9.40 -19.83 0.93
N GLY A 147 9.02 -19.06 -0.09
CA GLY A 147 7.68 -19.04 -0.68
C GLY A 147 6.70 -18.06 -0.01
N ASN A 148 7.11 -17.31 0.99
CA ASN A 148 6.25 -16.32 1.63
C ASN A 148 5.95 -15.15 0.69
N SER A 149 4.70 -14.68 0.72
CA SER A 149 4.22 -13.47 0.00
C SER A 149 4.35 -12.19 0.84
N HIS A 150 4.42 -12.35 2.16
CA HIS A 150 4.45 -11.27 3.14
C HIS A 150 5.52 -11.51 4.22
N PRO A 151 5.83 -10.50 5.07
CA PRO A 151 6.66 -10.67 6.26
C PRO A 151 6.05 -11.65 7.26
N ASP A 152 6.89 -12.24 8.11
CA ASP A 152 6.45 -13.23 9.10
C ASP A 152 5.43 -12.67 10.12
N ASP A 153 5.47 -11.37 10.38
CA ASP A 153 4.55 -10.67 11.29
C ASP A 153 3.32 -10.07 10.59
N TYR A 154 3.08 -10.45 9.34
CA TYR A 154 1.87 -10.09 8.63
C TYR A 154 0.63 -10.70 9.28
N GLN A 155 -0.38 -9.89 9.55
CA GLN A 155 -1.55 -10.27 10.36
C GLN A 155 -2.31 -11.48 9.81
N ASN A 156 -2.39 -11.63 8.48
CA ASN A 156 -3.16 -12.67 7.81
C ASN A 156 -2.32 -13.87 7.38
N SER A 157 -1.12 -14.05 7.91
CA SER A 157 -0.14 -15.08 7.58
C SER A 157 0.83 -14.69 6.45
N ALA A 158 2.10 -15.01 6.66
CA ALA A 158 3.18 -14.70 5.72
C ALA A 158 3.00 -15.35 4.33
N ASN A 159 2.27 -16.45 4.24
CA ASN A 159 1.99 -17.17 2.99
C ASN A 159 0.56 -16.94 2.45
N TYR A 160 -0.10 -15.87 2.87
CA TYR A 160 -1.52 -15.59 2.55
C TYR A 160 -1.85 -15.73 1.06
N GLU A 161 -1.03 -15.19 0.16
CA GLU A 161 -1.24 -15.26 -1.29
C GLU A 161 -0.50 -16.43 -1.96
N SER A 162 0.39 -17.11 -1.24
CA SER A 162 1.28 -18.12 -1.83
C SER A 162 0.57 -19.34 -2.43
N GLN A 163 -0.66 -19.60 -2.01
CA GLN A 163 -1.50 -20.71 -2.49
C GLN A 163 -2.65 -20.26 -3.39
N MET A 164 -2.81 -18.95 -3.59
CA MET A 164 -3.94 -18.39 -4.34
C MET A 164 -3.71 -18.34 -5.84
N TYR A 165 -2.44 -18.27 -6.26
CA TYR A 165 -2.08 -18.00 -7.64
C TYR A 165 -1.02 -19.00 -8.14
N GLU A 166 -1.05 -19.28 -9.44
CA GLU A 166 0.01 -20.02 -10.11
C GLU A 166 1.31 -19.21 -10.09
N HIS A 167 2.40 -19.85 -9.65
CA HIS A 167 3.70 -19.23 -9.60
C HIS A 167 4.38 -19.29 -10.97
N ILE A 168 4.85 -18.14 -11.42
CA ILE A 168 5.66 -18.00 -12.63
C ILE A 168 7.04 -17.47 -12.29
N LEU A 169 8.03 -17.78 -13.12
CA LEU A 169 9.38 -17.28 -13.00
C LEU A 169 9.53 -15.99 -13.79
N THR A 170 10.23 -15.01 -13.22
CA THR A 170 10.60 -13.77 -13.88
C THR A 170 12.01 -13.36 -13.46
N GLU A 171 12.66 -12.55 -14.28
CA GLU A 171 13.97 -12.01 -13.98
C GLU A 171 13.91 -11.05 -12.78
N ALA A 172 14.80 -11.24 -11.81
CA ALA A 172 14.96 -10.35 -10.68
C ALA A 172 15.60 -9.02 -11.09
N TYR A 173 15.41 -7.99 -10.26
CA TYR A 173 16.13 -6.72 -10.44
C TYR A 173 17.65 -6.95 -10.58
N GLY A 174 18.24 -6.36 -11.62
CA GLY A 174 19.66 -6.49 -11.93
C GLY A 174 20.04 -7.74 -12.74
N GLY A 175 19.09 -8.55 -13.19
CA GLY A 175 19.31 -9.62 -14.19
C GLY A 175 20.15 -10.81 -13.73
N LYS A 176 20.34 -11.00 -12.41
CA LYS A 176 21.28 -12.01 -11.88
C LYS A 176 20.64 -13.32 -11.48
N LYS A 177 19.35 -13.37 -11.29
CA LYS A 177 18.59 -14.57 -10.91
C LYS A 177 17.14 -14.48 -11.33
N GLU A 178 16.47 -15.61 -11.39
CA GLU A 178 15.02 -15.68 -11.50
C GLU A 178 14.38 -15.69 -10.11
N ILE A 179 13.19 -15.12 -10.04
CA ILE A 179 12.36 -15.08 -8.84
C ILE A 179 10.94 -15.55 -9.15
N LYS A 180 10.26 -16.08 -8.16
CA LYS A 180 8.85 -16.47 -8.26
C LYS A 180 7.95 -15.27 -8.05
N THR A 181 6.95 -15.14 -8.92
CA THR A 181 5.90 -14.14 -8.87
C THR A 181 4.59 -14.75 -9.39
N HIS A 182 3.58 -13.96 -9.68
CA HIS A 182 2.35 -14.36 -10.38
C HIS A 182 1.85 -13.22 -11.30
N GLU A 183 0.92 -13.55 -12.19
CA GLU A 183 0.45 -12.65 -13.24
C GLU A 183 -0.04 -11.27 -12.72
N PHE A 184 -0.78 -11.25 -11.62
CA PHE A 184 -1.28 -9.99 -11.06
C PHE A 184 -0.16 -9.07 -10.60
N TRP A 185 0.91 -9.61 -10.00
CA TRP A 185 2.06 -8.80 -9.60
C TRP A 185 2.86 -8.29 -10.79
N ILE A 186 2.96 -9.09 -11.87
CA ILE A 186 3.55 -8.59 -13.12
C ILE A 186 2.72 -7.44 -13.68
N PHE A 187 1.40 -7.58 -13.69
CA PHE A 187 0.49 -6.51 -14.12
C PHE A 187 0.63 -5.25 -13.25
N PHE A 188 0.72 -5.42 -11.93
CA PHE A 188 0.95 -4.29 -11.01
C PHE A 188 2.28 -3.60 -11.29
N LYS A 189 3.35 -4.37 -11.50
CA LYS A 189 4.66 -3.84 -11.87
C LYS A 189 4.57 -2.98 -13.15
N GLN A 190 3.95 -3.49 -14.19
CA GLN A 190 3.81 -2.79 -15.46
C GLN A 190 3.07 -1.44 -15.33
N ILE A 191 1.98 -1.43 -14.55
CA ILE A 191 1.25 -0.18 -14.30
C ILE A 191 2.09 0.80 -13.49
N LEU A 192 2.80 0.32 -12.46
CA LEU A 192 3.64 1.18 -11.64
C LEU A 192 4.78 1.80 -12.46
N GLU A 193 5.44 1.01 -13.29
CA GLU A 193 6.48 1.49 -14.22
C GLU A 193 5.92 2.53 -15.20
N ALA A 194 4.73 2.29 -15.76
CA ALA A 194 4.06 3.26 -16.62
C ALA A 194 3.73 4.58 -15.87
N MET A 195 3.33 4.50 -14.61
CA MET A 195 3.09 5.70 -13.79
C MET A 195 4.39 6.46 -13.53
N ILE A 196 5.50 5.76 -13.20
CA ILE A 196 6.81 6.37 -12.98
C ILE A 196 7.26 7.13 -14.23
N ILE A 197 7.16 6.50 -15.40
CA ILE A 197 7.48 7.13 -16.68
C ILE A 197 6.58 8.35 -16.93
N LYS A 198 5.27 8.21 -16.73
CA LYS A 198 4.30 9.28 -16.98
C LYS A 198 4.53 10.53 -16.15
N TYR A 199 4.85 10.34 -14.86
CA TYR A 199 4.95 11.46 -13.92
C TYR A 199 6.39 11.97 -13.74
N HIS A 200 7.39 11.32 -14.33
CA HIS A 200 8.80 11.72 -14.29
C HIS A 200 9.34 11.95 -12.86
N ILE A 201 8.87 11.17 -11.89
CA ILE A 201 9.31 11.26 -10.49
C ILE A 201 10.51 10.32 -10.29
N ILE A 202 11.55 10.79 -9.62
CA ILE A 202 12.68 9.94 -9.22
C ILE A 202 12.17 8.90 -8.23
N THR A 203 12.26 7.64 -8.62
CA THR A 203 11.71 6.53 -7.85
C THR A 203 12.78 5.48 -7.57
N TYR A 204 12.84 5.01 -6.33
CA TYR A 204 13.76 3.98 -5.84
C TYR A 204 12.96 2.81 -5.28
N ASN A 205 13.47 1.60 -5.48
CA ASN A 205 12.93 0.36 -4.89
C ASN A 205 14.07 -0.51 -4.35
#